data_de55db1ad05ef017e528dd2f6afd9a22
#
_entry.id   de55db1ad05ef017e528dd2f6afd9a22
#
_cell.length_a   1.000
_cell.length_b   1.000
_cell.length_c   1.000
_cell.angle_alpha   90.00
_cell.angle_beta   90.00
_cell.angle_gamma   90.00
#
_symmetry.space_group_name_H-M   'P 1'
#
loop_
_entity.id
_entity.type
_entity.pdbx_description
1 polymer ?
#
loop_
_entity_poly.entity_id
_entity_poly.type
_entity_poly.pdbx_seq_one_letter_code
_entity_poly.pdbx_strand_id
1 'polypeptide(L)'
;MVTLARTVLGAFAVTAALTNPPHAAADGPGSADASPSITAPFALFPAPTPTVRGPVTAIVVLGYGLLPDGGMRPELIDRLHAGYAQALLAPFSPIIVTGGNARNGVTEARAMADWLIARGVPPARIELEPEADTTAQNAVRSATIMRAIGARDAVVITSADHMDRAVGTFHDAGVDVVGTVTPEQVPPALWRFGPLP
;
A
#
# COMPACT_ATOMS: atom_id res chain seq x y z
N MET A 1 32.80 43.18 -8.92
CA MET A 1 31.66 43.95 -9.44
C MET A 1 30.99 43.15 -10.52
N VAL A 2 29.95 42.44 -10.24
CA VAL A 2 28.99 41.95 -11.25
C VAL A 2 27.62 41.87 -10.56
N THR A 3 26.65 42.46 -11.19
CA THR A 3 25.36 42.93 -10.71
C THR A 3 24.32 41.83 -10.68
N LEU A 4 23.53 41.77 -9.58
CA LEU A 4 22.32 40.96 -9.43
C LEU A 4 21.23 41.41 -10.43
N ALA A 5 20.61 40.48 -11.12
CA ALA A 5 19.32 40.68 -11.78
C ALA A 5 18.23 39.90 -10.99
N ARG A 6 17.30 40.64 -10.37
CA ARG A 6 16.09 40.15 -9.77
C ARG A 6 15.01 40.04 -10.86
N THR A 7 14.47 38.86 -11.07
CA THR A 7 13.27 38.67 -11.90
C THR A 7 12.06 38.52 -10.98
N VAL A 8 11.11 39.44 -11.11
CA VAL A 8 9.82 39.44 -10.42
C VAL A 8 8.84 38.63 -11.24
N LEU A 9 8.23 37.60 -10.64
CA LEU A 9 7.19 36.80 -11.28
C LEU A 9 5.81 37.28 -10.80
N GLY A 10 5.00 37.77 -11.76
CA GLY A 10 3.66 38.29 -11.50
C GLY A 10 2.64 37.18 -11.27
N ALA A 11 1.77 37.40 -10.31
CA ALA A 11 0.60 36.58 -10.02
C ALA A 11 -0.55 36.96 -10.96
N PHE A 12 -1.13 35.98 -11.65
CA PHE A 12 -2.41 36.13 -12.36
C PHE A 12 -3.54 35.58 -11.48
N ALA A 13 -4.39 36.50 -11.03
CA ALA A 13 -5.66 36.17 -10.42
C ALA A 13 -6.75 36.08 -11.51
N VAL A 14 -7.40 34.93 -11.63
CA VAL A 14 -8.60 34.75 -12.47
C VAL A 14 -9.82 34.78 -11.58
N THR A 15 -10.60 35.87 -11.65
CA THR A 15 -11.92 36.01 -11.04
C THR A 15 -12.98 35.55 -12.04
N ALA A 16 -13.69 34.47 -11.74
CA ALA A 16 -14.88 34.08 -12.50
C ALA A 16 -16.14 34.64 -11.80
N ALA A 17 -16.86 35.50 -12.50
CA ALA A 17 -18.15 36.05 -12.07
C ALA A 17 -19.28 35.06 -12.42
N LEU A 18 -20.06 34.69 -11.42
CA LEU A 18 -21.33 33.94 -11.55
C LEU A 18 -22.46 34.93 -11.82
N THR A 19 -23.08 34.87 -13.00
CA THR A 19 -24.34 35.55 -13.31
C THR A 19 -25.48 34.53 -13.29
N ASN A 20 -26.44 34.75 -12.39
CA ASN A 20 -27.75 34.06 -12.37
C ASN A 20 -28.70 34.74 -13.34
N PRO A 21 -29.51 34.00 -14.13
CA PRO A 21 -30.69 34.54 -14.78
C PRO A 21 -31.97 34.30 -13.93
N PRO A 22 -33.03 35.08 -14.15
CA PRO A 22 -34.18 35.15 -13.27
C PRO A 22 -35.24 34.06 -13.54
N HIS A 23 -36.04 33.79 -12.51
CA HIS A 23 -37.23 32.94 -12.47
C HIS A 23 -38.33 33.37 -13.45
N ALA A 24 -38.93 32.37 -14.11
CA ALA A 24 -40.29 32.46 -14.61
C ALA A 24 -41.11 31.31 -14.02
N ALA A 25 -42.20 31.69 -13.33
CA ALA A 25 -43.20 30.77 -12.81
C ALA A 25 -44.16 30.35 -13.91
N ALA A 26 -44.56 29.09 -13.91
CA ALA A 26 -45.80 28.62 -14.57
C ALA A 26 -46.38 27.43 -13.79
N ASP A 27 -47.59 27.65 -13.28
CA ASP A 27 -48.49 26.68 -12.67
C ASP A 27 -49.01 25.68 -13.67
N GLY A 28 -49.19 24.39 -13.23
CA GLY A 28 -50.04 23.41 -13.90
C GLY A 28 -49.98 22.05 -13.17
N PRO A 29 -51.17 21.48 -12.79
CA PRO A 29 -51.21 20.27 -11.99
C PRO A 29 -51.29 19.02 -12.87
N GLY A 30 -50.66 17.93 -12.45
CA GLY A 30 -50.98 16.64 -13.02
C GLY A 30 -49.95 15.55 -12.89
N SER A 31 -50.35 14.52 -12.18
CA SER A 31 -49.97 13.13 -12.26
C SER A 31 -48.75 12.67 -11.45
N ALA A 32 -49.12 11.99 -10.38
CA ALA A 32 -48.24 11.08 -9.62
C ALA A 32 -47.72 9.96 -10.56
N ASP A 33 -46.40 9.93 -10.72
CA ASP A 33 -45.70 8.72 -11.08
C ASP A 33 -44.62 8.49 -10.06
N ALA A 34 -44.91 7.55 -9.15
CA ALA A 34 -43.99 7.09 -8.13
C ALA A 34 -42.93 6.19 -8.78
N SER A 35 -41.87 6.81 -9.26
CA SER A 35 -40.64 6.08 -9.53
C SER A 35 -39.97 5.74 -8.20
N PRO A 36 -39.65 4.47 -7.93
CA PRO A 36 -38.89 4.14 -6.71
C PRO A 36 -37.51 4.77 -6.83
N SER A 37 -37.26 5.78 -6.00
CA SER A 37 -35.91 6.27 -5.74
C SER A 37 -35.10 5.14 -5.13
N ILE A 38 -34.31 4.47 -5.95
CA ILE A 38 -33.26 3.57 -5.48
C ILE A 38 -32.17 4.48 -4.91
N THR A 39 -32.37 4.93 -3.69
CA THR A 39 -31.30 5.50 -2.90
C THR A 39 -30.52 4.35 -2.31
N ALA A 40 -29.65 3.75 -3.11
CA ALA A 40 -28.61 2.92 -2.59
C ALA A 40 -27.54 3.86 -1.98
N PRO A 41 -27.25 3.75 -0.70
CA PRO A 41 -26.03 4.34 -0.18
C PRO A 41 -24.86 3.43 -0.58
N PHE A 42 -24.46 3.51 -1.83
CA PHE A 42 -23.12 3.11 -2.19
C PHE A 42 -22.21 4.21 -1.61
N ALA A 43 -21.84 4.03 -0.36
CA ALA A 43 -20.60 4.60 0.11
C ALA A 43 -19.51 3.98 -0.78
N LEU A 44 -19.16 4.69 -1.85
CA LEU A 44 -17.94 4.44 -2.60
C LEU A 44 -16.79 4.74 -1.64
N PHE A 45 -16.42 3.73 -0.83
CA PHE A 45 -15.04 3.69 -0.36
C PHE A 45 -14.25 3.46 -1.65
N PRO A 46 -13.40 4.39 -2.08
CA PRO A 46 -12.51 4.10 -3.18
C PRO A 46 -11.74 2.86 -2.74
N ALA A 47 -11.89 1.75 -3.48
CA ALA A 47 -11.01 0.60 -3.32
C ALA A 47 -9.59 1.18 -3.32
N PRO A 48 -8.72 0.84 -2.35
CA PRO A 48 -7.37 1.37 -2.33
C PRO A 48 -6.72 0.99 -3.64
N THR A 49 -6.65 1.97 -4.54
CA THR A 49 -5.96 1.80 -5.81
C THR A 49 -4.49 1.69 -5.52
N PRO A 50 -3.79 0.68 -6.08
CA PRO A 50 -2.34 0.60 -5.98
C PRO A 50 -1.76 1.93 -6.45
N THR A 51 -1.12 2.66 -5.55
CA THR A 51 -0.55 3.97 -5.85
C THR A 51 0.91 3.81 -6.21
N VAL A 52 1.33 4.46 -7.29
CA VAL A 52 2.75 4.60 -7.63
C VAL A 52 3.44 5.35 -6.49
N ARG A 53 4.36 4.68 -5.80
CA ARG A 53 5.10 5.24 -4.65
C ARG A 53 6.59 5.33 -4.98
N GLY A 54 7.27 6.27 -4.33
CA GLY A 54 8.69 6.53 -4.53
C GLY A 54 9.60 5.85 -3.50
N PRO A 55 10.91 6.13 -3.54
CA PRO A 55 11.90 5.46 -2.70
C PRO A 55 11.78 5.76 -1.20
N VAL A 56 11.00 6.76 -0.82
CA VAL A 56 10.75 7.12 0.59
C VAL A 56 9.58 6.34 1.20
N THR A 57 8.83 5.57 0.42
CA THR A 57 7.75 4.70 0.88
C THR A 57 8.23 3.26 0.89
N ALA A 58 8.27 2.62 2.04
CA ALA A 58 8.61 1.20 2.16
C ALA A 58 7.39 0.32 1.87
N ILE A 59 7.61 -0.83 1.25
CA ILE A 59 6.63 -1.92 1.15
C ILE A 59 6.95 -2.92 2.26
N VAL A 60 6.08 -3.08 3.24
CA VAL A 60 6.33 -3.99 4.37
C VAL A 60 5.43 -5.21 4.25
N VAL A 61 6.03 -6.38 4.04
CA VAL A 61 5.32 -7.67 3.93
C VAL A 61 5.46 -8.43 5.24
N LEU A 62 4.33 -8.72 5.89
CA LEU A 62 4.29 -9.43 7.16
C LEU A 62 4.29 -10.95 6.95
N GLY A 63 5.07 -11.65 7.77
CA GLY A 63 5.06 -13.11 7.86
C GLY A 63 3.71 -13.69 8.31
N TYR A 64 3.49 -14.98 8.04
CA TYR A 64 2.30 -15.74 8.45
C TYR A 64 2.65 -17.07 9.13
N GLY A 65 3.90 -17.46 9.06
CA GLY A 65 4.41 -18.73 9.54
C GLY A 65 4.92 -19.65 8.44
N LEU A 66 5.81 -20.54 8.84
CA LEU A 66 6.35 -21.60 7.98
C LEU A 66 5.76 -22.95 8.41
N LEU A 67 5.82 -23.90 7.49
CA LEU A 67 5.57 -25.30 7.75
C LEU A 67 6.73 -25.91 8.55
N PRO A 68 6.56 -27.05 9.21
CA PRO A 68 7.62 -27.68 10.00
C PRO A 68 8.91 -27.98 9.22
N ASP A 69 8.79 -28.24 7.91
CA ASP A 69 9.90 -28.49 7.01
C ASP A 69 10.63 -27.21 6.52
N GLY A 70 10.15 -26.03 6.92
CA GLY A 70 10.64 -24.72 6.49
C GLY A 70 9.97 -24.18 5.23
N GLY A 71 9.04 -24.92 4.63
CA GLY A 71 8.24 -24.46 3.49
C GLY A 71 7.28 -23.33 3.89
N MET A 72 6.96 -22.46 2.94
CA MET A 72 6.00 -21.38 3.18
C MET A 72 4.55 -21.90 3.18
N ARG A 73 3.74 -21.39 4.08
CA ARG A 73 2.30 -21.63 4.09
C ARG A 73 1.63 -20.94 2.90
N PRO A 74 0.51 -21.46 2.38
CA PRO A 74 -0.22 -20.82 1.28
C PRO A 74 -0.54 -19.34 1.55
N GLU A 75 -0.97 -19.01 2.76
CA GLU A 75 -1.31 -17.64 3.16
C GLU A 75 -0.10 -16.69 3.13
N LEU A 76 1.10 -17.19 3.41
CA LEU A 76 2.32 -16.43 3.27
C LEU A 76 2.67 -16.17 1.80
N ILE A 77 2.45 -17.17 0.94
CA ILE A 77 2.63 -17.05 -0.51
C ILE A 77 1.65 -16.02 -1.09
N ASP A 78 0.39 -16.01 -0.62
CA ASP A 78 -0.62 -15.04 -1.06
C ASP A 78 -0.21 -13.61 -0.67
N ARG A 79 0.30 -13.39 0.55
CA ARG A 79 0.86 -12.08 0.94
C ARG A 79 2.05 -11.67 0.07
N LEU A 80 2.90 -12.62 -0.29
CA LEU A 80 4.03 -12.35 -1.17
C LEU A 80 3.59 -11.98 -2.59
N HIS A 81 2.54 -12.59 -3.12
CA HIS A 81 1.97 -12.15 -4.40
C HIS A 81 1.46 -10.72 -4.32
N ALA A 82 0.79 -10.34 -3.23
CA ALA A 82 0.33 -8.96 -3.02
C ALA A 82 1.52 -7.99 -2.89
N GLY A 83 2.54 -8.34 -2.12
CA GLY A 83 3.76 -7.56 -2.00
C GLY A 83 4.53 -7.42 -3.31
N TYR A 84 4.61 -8.48 -4.10
CA TYR A 84 5.24 -8.47 -5.43
C TYR A 84 4.47 -7.58 -6.41
N ALA A 85 3.14 -7.67 -6.46
CA ALA A 85 2.30 -6.81 -7.28
C ALA A 85 2.52 -5.32 -6.92
N GLN A 86 2.55 -5.00 -5.62
CA GLN A 86 2.86 -3.65 -5.15
C GLN A 86 4.29 -3.22 -5.54
N ALA A 87 5.26 -4.13 -5.47
CA ALA A 87 6.66 -3.86 -5.83
C ALA A 87 6.84 -3.55 -7.33
N LEU A 88 6.03 -4.14 -8.21
CA LEU A 88 5.99 -3.82 -9.64
C LEU A 88 5.45 -2.41 -9.90
N LEU A 89 4.46 -1.97 -9.13
CA LEU A 89 3.87 -0.63 -9.23
C LEU A 89 4.73 0.47 -8.59
N ALA A 90 5.63 0.08 -7.70
CA ALA A 90 6.54 0.99 -7.01
C ALA A 90 8.00 0.50 -7.16
N PRO A 91 8.60 0.57 -8.35
CA PRO A 91 9.88 -0.08 -8.64
C PRO A 91 11.08 0.48 -7.88
N PHE A 92 10.95 1.65 -7.28
CA PHE A 92 12.00 2.31 -6.49
C PHE A 92 11.78 2.19 -4.97
N SER A 93 10.64 1.67 -4.52
CA SER A 93 10.37 1.46 -3.10
C SER A 93 11.21 0.32 -2.53
N PRO A 94 11.83 0.49 -1.36
CA PRO A 94 12.44 -0.62 -0.64
C PRO A 94 11.36 -1.58 -0.14
N ILE A 95 11.70 -2.85 -0.03
CA ILE A 95 10.80 -3.90 0.44
C ILE A 95 11.36 -4.45 1.75
N ILE A 96 10.59 -4.37 2.81
CA ILE A 96 10.93 -4.98 4.10
C ILE A 96 10.10 -6.25 4.23
N VAL A 97 10.76 -7.40 4.39
CA VAL A 97 10.13 -8.67 4.71
C VAL A 97 10.40 -8.98 6.17
N THR A 98 9.34 -9.10 6.99
CA THR A 98 9.46 -9.18 8.44
C THR A 98 8.80 -10.43 9.01
N GLY A 99 9.55 -11.17 9.85
CA GLY A 99 9.12 -12.37 10.56
C GLY A 99 10.29 -13.31 10.86
N GLY A 100 10.43 -13.65 12.13
CA GLY A 100 11.39 -14.61 12.65
C GLY A 100 10.88 -16.03 12.54
N ASN A 101 10.32 -16.53 13.63
CA ASN A 101 9.64 -17.84 13.75
C ASN A 101 10.27 -18.96 12.94
N ALA A 102 11.58 -19.14 13.08
CA ALA A 102 12.35 -20.06 12.25
C ALA A 102 11.83 -21.50 12.30
N ARG A 103 11.77 -22.15 11.15
CA ARG A 103 11.50 -23.58 11.00
C ARG A 103 12.59 -24.21 10.15
N ASN A 104 13.09 -25.36 10.59
CA ASN A 104 14.20 -26.06 9.92
C ASN A 104 15.40 -25.14 9.55
N GLY A 105 15.73 -24.20 10.44
CA GLY A 105 16.82 -23.24 10.27
C GLY A 105 16.54 -22.07 9.31
N VAL A 106 15.31 -21.94 8.79
CA VAL A 106 14.91 -20.84 7.91
C VAL A 106 13.93 -19.92 8.63
N THR A 107 14.15 -18.62 8.59
CA THR A 107 13.19 -17.61 9.08
C THR A 107 12.17 -17.25 8.00
N GLU A 108 10.99 -16.73 8.42
CA GLU A 108 9.98 -16.25 7.48
C GLU A 108 10.55 -15.17 6.54
N ALA A 109 11.27 -14.19 7.11
CA ALA A 109 11.89 -13.11 6.33
C ALA A 109 12.85 -13.67 5.27
N ARG A 110 13.64 -14.69 5.60
CA ARG A 110 14.56 -15.32 4.63
C ARG A 110 13.80 -16.02 3.53
N ALA A 111 12.80 -16.84 3.86
CA ALA A 111 11.98 -17.53 2.87
C ALA A 111 11.26 -16.54 1.93
N MET A 112 10.73 -15.45 2.48
CA MET A 112 10.08 -14.39 1.71
C MET A 112 11.04 -13.68 0.75
N ALA A 113 12.25 -13.34 1.22
CA ALA A 113 13.26 -12.70 0.39
C ALA A 113 13.69 -13.60 -0.79
N ASP A 114 13.96 -14.87 -0.53
CA ASP A 114 14.35 -15.83 -1.56
C ASP A 114 13.24 -16.00 -2.61
N TRP A 115 11.98 -16.01 -2.19
CA TRP A 115 10.83 -16.08 -3.08
C TRP A 115 10.71 -14.84 -3.99
N LEU A 116 10.93 -13.64 -3.46
CA LEU A 116 10.91 -12.40 -4.24
C LEU A 116 12.07 -12.30 -5.22
N ILE A 117 13.29 -12.69 -4.78
CA ILE A 117 14.50 -12.71 -5.61
C ILE A 117 14.31 -13.68 -6.79
N ALA A 118 13.77 -14.87 -6.55
CA ALA A 118 13.49 -15.84 -7.58
C ALA A 118 12.50 -15.34 -8.66
N ARG A 119 11.76 -14.26 -8.35
CA ARG A 119 10.83 -13.58 -9.28
C ARG A 119 11.37 -12.27 -9.86
N GLY A 120 12.67 -12.05 -9.73
CA GLY A 120 13.36 -10.93 -10.36
C GLY A 120 13.34 -9.63 -9.54
N VAL A 121 12.92 -9.65 -8.28
CA VAL A 121 13.11 -8.49 -7.40
C VAL A 121 14.60 -8.37 -7.06
N PRO A 122 15.23 -7.20 -7.36
CA PRO A 122 16.64 -7.01 -7.04
C PRO A 122 16.92 -7.18 -5.53
N PRO A 123 17.91 -7.98 -5.13
CA PRO A 123 18.26 -8.17 -3.71
C PRO A 123 18.52 -6.85 -2.97
N ALA A 124 19.10 -5.85 -3.66
CA ALA A 124 19.39 -4.54 -3.09
C ALA A 124 18.13 -3.73 -2.69
N ARG A 125 16.94 -4.18 -3.09
CA ARG A 125 15.67 -3.57 -2.68
C ARG A 125 15.06 -4.24 -1.45
N ILE A 126 15.61 -5.38 -1.01
CA ILE A 126 14.98 -6.22 0.01
C ILE A 126 15.76 -6.10 1.31
N GLU A 127 15.07 -5.64 2.34
CA GLU A 127 15.54 -5.58 3.71
C GLU A 127 14.92 -6.73 4.51
N LEU A 128 15.76 -7.51 5.19
CA LEU A 128 15.32 -8.63 6.02
C LEU A 128 15.17 -8.20 7.47
N GLU A 129 14.03 -8.52 8.05
CA GLU A 129 13.81 -8.46 9.49
C GLU A 129 13.51 -9.87 10.02
N PRO A 130 14.54 -10.63 10.45
CA PRO A 130 14.41 -12.06 10.75
C PRO A 130 14.21 -12.39 12.23
N GLU A 131 13.97 -11.42 13.09
CA GLU A 131 13.97 -11.61 14.54
C GLU A 131 12.62 -11.42 15.21
N ALA A 132 11.61 -10.90 14.51
CA ALA A 132 10.32 -10.64 15.09
C ALA A 132 9.49 -11.93 15.23
N ASP A 133 8.99 -12.18 16.44
CA ASP A 133 8.10 -13.30 16.75
C ASP A 133 6.64 -12.87 16.92
N THR A 134 6.37 -11.56 16.95
CA THR A 134 5.04 -10.97 17.12
C THR A 134 4.80 -9.79 16.19
N THR A 135 3.52 -9.43 15.96
CA THR A 135 3.16 -8.27 15.16
C THR A 135 3.75 -6.96 15.72
N ALA A 136 3.81 -6.82 17.05
CA ALA A 136 4.41 -5.65 17.68
C ALA A 136 5.92 -5.55 17.38
N GLN A 137 6.62 -6.67 17.44
CA GLN A 137 8.05 -6.72 17.07
C GLN A 137 8.24 -6.47 15.57
N ASN A 138 7.39 -7.04 14.70
CA ASN A 138 7.42 -6.74 13.26
C ASN A 138 7.36 -5.23 13.03
N ALA A 139 6.42 -4.52 13.66
CA ALA A 139 6.25 -3.08 13.49
C ALA A 139 7.45 -2.28 14.01
N VAL A 140 7.89 -2.53 15.24
CA VAL A 140 9.02 -1.79 15.87
C VAL A 140 10.33 -2.00 15.10
N ARG A 141 10.61 -3.25 14.68
CA ARG A 141 11.83 -3.58 13.95
C ARG A 141 11.78 -3.06 12.51
N SER A 142 10.64 -3.15 11.84
CA SER A 142 10.45 -2.53 10.52
C SER A 142 10.62 -1.01 10.59
N ALA A 143 10.06 -0.34 11.61
CA ALA A 143 10.27 1.09 11.84
C ALA A 143 11.76 1.46 12.02
N THR A 144 12.53 0.58 12.66
CA THR A 144 13.98 0.78 12.81
C THR A 144 14.72 0.66 11.49
N ILE A 145 14.38 -0.35 10.68
CA ILE A 145 14.94 -0.51 9.32
C ILE A 145 14.54 0.69 8.45
N MET A 146 13.27 1.10 8.45
CA MET A 146 12.79 2.25 7.69
C MET A 146 13.60 3.52 7.99
N ARG A 147 13.87 3.79 9.27
CA ARG A 147 14.72 4.94 9.65
C ARG A 147 16.16 4.81 9.11
N ALA A 148 16.73 3.62 9.14
CA ALA A 148 18.08 3.37 8.66
C ALA A 148 18.22 3.57 7.14
N ILE A 149 17.20 3.19 6.36
CA ILE A 149 17.18 3.31 4.89
C ILE A 149 16.58 4.64 4.40
N GLY A 150 16.11 5.52 5.30
CA GLY A 150 15.51 6.81 4.96
C GLY A 150 14.07 6.73 4.43
N ALA A 151 13.37 5.62 4.64
CA ALA A 151 11.93 5.51 4.35
C ALA A 151 11.13 6.28 5.41
N ARG A 152 10.10 7.02 4.98
CA ARG A 152 9.29 7.91 5.83
C ARG A 152 7.93 7.34 6.16
N ASP A 153 7.38 6.60 5.21
CA ASP A 153 6.04 6.01 5.30
C ASP A 153 6.05 4.58 4.73
N ALA A 154 4.94 3.85 4.93
CA ALA A 154 4.86 2.46 4.53
C ALA A 154 3.54 2.10 3.86
N VAL A 155 3.60 1.16 2.91
CA VAL A 155 2.47 0.34 2.48
C VAL A 155 2.60 -1.01 3.18
N VAL A 156 1.60 -1.37 3.99
CA VAL A 156 1.58 -2.63 4.76
C VAL A 156 0.85 -3.72 3.98
N ILE A 157 1.49 -4.87 3.85
CA ILE A 157 0.96 -6.06 3.16
C ILE A 157 0.71 -7.17 4.17
N THR A 158 -0.55 -7.58 4.31
CA THR A 158 -0.94 -8.72 5.15
C THR A 158 -2.33 -9.23 4.73
N SER A 159 -2.83 -10.29 5.38
CA SER A 159 -4.18 -10.82 5.12
C SER A 159 -5.26 -9.89 5.69
N ALA A 160 -6.46 -9.90 5.12
CA ALA A 160 -7.55 -8.99 5.47
C ALA A 160 -7.93 -9.07 6.96
N ASP A 161 -8.02 -10.29 7.51
CA ASP A 161 -8.34 -10.56 8.91
C ASP A 161 -7.30 -10.04 9.91
N HIS A 162 -6.09 -9.74 9.43
CA HIS A 162 -4.97 -9.23 10.22
C HIS A 162 -4.72 -7.73 10.01
N MET A 163 -5.30 -7.11 8.99
CA MET A 163 -4.93 -5.77 8.54
C MET A 163 -5.13 -4.69 9.62
N ASP A 164 -6.30 -4.65 10.24
CA ASP A 164 -6.61 -3.61 11.25
C ASP A 164 -5.63 -3.67 12.43
N ARG A 165 -5.33 -4.89 12.91
CA ARG A 165 -4.35 -5.08 13.98
C ARG A 165 -2.94 -4.67 13.55
N ALA A 166 -2.54 -5.00 12.32
CA ALA A 166 -1.24 -4.63 11.80
C ALA A 166 -1.10 -3.11 11.71
N VAL A 167 -2.07 -2.42 11.07
CA VAL A 167 -2.06 -0.96 10.93
C VAL A 167 -1.98 -0.27 12.29
N GLY A 168 -2.82 -0.64 13.26
CA GLY A 168 -2.76 -0.08 14.62
C GLY A 168 -1.39 -0.26 15.25
N THR A 169 -0.81 -1.47 15.14
CA THR A 169 0.50 -1.77 15.71
C THR A 169 1.64 -0.99 15.04
N PHE A 170 1.56 -0.77 13.72
CA PHE A 170 2.54 0.06 12.98
C PHE A 170 2.42 1.54 13.36
N HIS A 171 1.21 2.07 13.55
CA HIS A 171 1.01 3.44 14.08
C HIS A 171 1.58 3.59 15.50
N ASP A 172 1.36 2.59 16.38
CA ASP A 172 1.93 2.59 17.73
C ASP A 172 3.47 2.57 17.69
N ALA A 173 4.07 1.97 16.67
CA ALA A 173 5.52 1.99 16.44
C ALA A 173 6.03 3.29 15.77
N GLY A 174 5.15 4.26 15.51
CA GLY A 174 5.46 5.54 14.90
C GLY A 174 5.67 5.49 13.38
N VAL A 175 5.10 4.49 12.71
CA VAL A 175 5.12 4.37 11.25
C VAL A 175 3.86 5.02 10.68
N ASP A 176 4.04 5.92 9.73
CA ASP A 176 2.95 6.46 8.91
C ASP A 176 2.56 5.42 7.84
N VAL A 177 1.38 4.79 8.02
CA VAL A 177 0.85 3.79 7.07
C VAL A 177 0.00 4.52 6.03
N VAL A 178 0.57 4.76 4.85
CA VAL A 178 -0.04 5.50 3.73
C VAL A 178 -0.79 4.61 2.74
N GLY A 179 -0.81 3.32 2.98
CA GLY A 179 -1.55 2.35 2.18
C GLY A 179 -1.51 0.95 2.75
N THR A 180 -2.47 0.16 2.36
CA THR A 180 -2.58 -1.26 2.74
C THR A 180 -2.92 -2.07 1.50
N VAL A 181 -2.38 -3.30 1.40
CA VAL A 181 -2.76 -4.23 0.33
C VAL A 181 -2.96 -5.61 0.94
N THR A 182 -4.08 -6.22 0.59
CA THR A 182 -4.37 -7.62 0.93
C THR A 182 -4.32 -8.50 -0.31
N PRO A 183 -4.13 -9.82 -0.17
CA PRO A 183 -4.14 -10.75 -1.30
C PRO A 183 -5.38 -10.62 -2.18
N GLU A 184 -6.56 -10.41 -1.60
CA GLU A 184 -7.85 -10.33 -2.29
C GLU A 184 -7.97 -9.09 -3.20
N GLN A 185 -7.14 -8.07 -2.96
CA GLN A 185 -7.10 -6.84 -3.75
C GLN A 185 -6.23 -6.96 -5.01
N VAL A 186 -5.47 -8.06 -5.12
CA VAL A 186 -4.60 -8.30 -6.29
C VAL A 186 -5.39 -9.00 -7.38
N PRO A 187 -5.51 -8.41 -8.58
CA PRO A 187 -6.18 -9.07 -9.70
C PRO A 187 -5.57 -10.44 -10.02
N PRO A 188 -6.38 -11.48 -10.27
CA PRO A 188 -5.89 -12.83 -10.57
C PRO A 188 -4.92 -12.90 -11.75
N ALA A 189 -4.99 -11.95 -12.67
CA ALA A 189 -4.07 -11.84 -13.80
C ALA A 189 -2.61 -11.59 -13.34
N LEU A 190 -2.41 -10.89 -12.22
CA LEU A 190 -1.07 -10.61 -11.68
C LEU A 190 -0.46 -11.82 -10.96
N TRP A 191 -1.27 -12.79 -10.55
CA TRP A 191 -0.80 -14.05 -9.95
C TRP A 191 -0.10 -14.98 -10.96
N ARG A 192 -0.33 -14.73 -12.27
CA ARG A 192 0.26 -15.53 -13.36
C ARG A 192 1.64 -15.03 -13.81
N PHE A 193 2.07 -13.88 -13.36
CA PHE A 193 3.42 -13.41 -13.61
C PHE A 193 4.40 -14.15 -12.67
N GLY A 194 4.62 -15.42 -13.00
CA GLY A 194 5.80 -16.14 -12.53
C GLY A 194 7.07 -15.47 -13.08
N PRO A 195 8.27 -15.95 -12.72
CA PRO A 195 9.50 -15.44 -13.29
C PRO A 195 9.35 -15.44 -14.81
N LEU A 196 9.67 -14.30 -15.43
CA LEU A 196 9.83 -14.25 -16.87
C LEU A 196 10.86 -15.32 -17.25
N PRO A 197 10.59 -16.12 -18.27
CA PRO A 197 11.51 -17.16 -18.69
C PRO A 197 12.88 -16.61 -19.07
#